data_a962a458351735d72fcfd0bccdbe50ab
#
_entry.id   a962a458351735d72fcfd0bccdbe50ab
#
_cell.length_a   1.000
_cell.length_b   1.000
_cell.length_c   1.000
_cell.angle_alpha   90.00
_cell.angle_beta   90.00
_cell.angle_gamma   90.00
#
_symmetry.space_group_name_H-M   'P 1'
#
loop_
_entity.id
_entity.type
_entity.pdbx_description
1 polymer ?
#
loop_
_entity_poly.entity_id
_entity_poly.type
_entity_poly.pdbx_seq_one_letter_code
_entity_poly.pdbx_strand_id
1 'polypeptide(L)'
;MGDSSALVNRPKRRKMAIGADIGTYNLIVCKRDDAGSFSYKKEVNAFLELPLENRFVFNMMKQAGVPLIERDNIAYALGDAAVNMAYTMNSLELKRPMVAGCVNPKEKDAFQIMSIMIHSLIGEVSQDKELLYYSVPANAINEETDADYHGKILEAILRSYRSEKGFSVDPRPINEALAIIYAELAHKSYTGISASFGGGMVNVCYAMFGNPIFSFSIVNSGDWIDKMAAKAVGESPTFINKEKTKIDLTKPATTLVERAIQTQYRLMIEHTVTEIKKGFANVQKNIRTEDQVDFVVAGGTASPNGFKEMLGECLKQADIPVNIGQIIKPEDNLYSVAKGCLLAAENAK
;
A
#
# COMPACT_ATOMS: atom_id res chain seq x y z
N MET A 1 -13.85 -60.27 4.46
CA MET A 1 -14.46 -59.11 5.13
C MET A 1 -13.33 -58.10 5.39
N GLY A 2 -13.12 -57.19 4.50
CA GLY A 2 -12.06 -56.20 4.59
C GLY A 2 -12.67 -54.88 5.03
N ASP A 3 -12.20 -54.42 6.18
CA ASP A 3 -12.59 -53.16 6.80
C ASP A 3 -11.89 -52.01 6.03
N SER A 4 -12.62 -51.32 5.20
CA SER A 4 -12.15 -50.11 4.52
C SER A 4 -12.35 -48.91 5.46
N SER A 5 -11.36 -48.69 6.32
CA SER A 5 -11.30 -47.47 7.14
C SER A 5 -11.23 -46.22 6.22
N ALA A 6 -12.35 -45.54 6.10
CA ALA A 6 -12.44 -44.25 5.45
C ALA A 6 -11.42 -43.29 6.09
N LEU A 7 -10.43 -42.91 5.32
CA LEU A 7 -9.53 -41.80 5.65
C LEU A 7 -10.37 -40.53 5.74
N VAL A 8 -10.82 -40.19 6.93
CA VAL A 8 -11.42 -38.91 7.26
C VAL A 8 -10.37 -37.84 6.99
N ASN A 9 -10.54 -37.13 5.87
CA ASN A 9 -9.72 -36.02 5.47
C ASN A 9 -9.89 -34.90 6.53
N ARG A 10 -9.08 -34.93 7.58
CA ARG A 10 -9.05 -33.85 8.59
C ARG A 10 -8.65 -32.58 7.84
N PRO A 11 -9.44 -31.50 7.92
CA PRO A 11 -9.06 -30.23 7.31
C PRO A 11 -7.68 -29.85 7.85
N LYS A 12 -6.70 -29.65 6.96
CA LYS A 12 -5.37 -29.16 7.35
C LYS A 12 -5.59 -27.92 8.20
N ARG A 13 -5.13 -27.92 9.45
CA ARG A 13 -5.14 -26.72 10.29
C ARG A 13 -4.50 -25.60 9.47
N ARG A 14 -5.29 -24.57 9.13
CA ARG A 14 -4.76 -23.37 8.46
C ARG A 14 -3.63 -22.81 9.33
N LYS A 15 -2.50 -22.55 8.70
CA LYS A 15 -1.41 -21.83 9.38
C LYS A 15 -1.90 -20.42 9.69
N MET A 16 -1.81 -20.02 10.94
CA MET A 16 -2.01 -18.64 11.32
C MET A 16 -0.86 -17.82 10.74
N ALA A 17 -1.19 -16.75 10.07
CA ALA A 17 -0.23 -15.90 9.38
C ALA A 17 -0.76 -14.46 9.29
N ILE A 18 0.11 -13.53 8.97
CA ILE A 18 -0.18 -12.10 8.90
C ILE A 18 0.33 -11.56 7.58
N GLY A 19 -0.48 -10.73 6.92
CA GLY A 19 -0.06 -9.91 5.81
C GLY A 19 -0.06 -8.44 6.20
N ALA A 20 1.00 -7.71 5.88
CA ALA A 20 1.12 -6.29 6.18
C ALA A 20 1.49 -5.49 4.93
N ASP A 21 0.70 -4.48 4.64
CA ASP A 21 1.03 -3.43 3.67
C ASP A 21 1.43 -2.17 4.44
N ILE A 22 2.72 -1.85 4.40
CA ILE A 22 3.31 -0.73 5.13
C ILE A 22 3.63 0.38 4.13
N GLY A 23 2.58 1.11 3.76
CA GLY A 23 2.66 2.12 2.72
C GLY A 23 2.89 3.55 3.24
N THR A 24 3.23 4.45 2.32
CA THR A 24 3.46 5.87 2.62
C THR A 24 2.21 6.55 3.17
N TYR A 25 1.03 6.19 2.68
CA TYR A 25 -0.24 6.82 3.09
C TYR A 25 -1.04 5.95 4.07
N ASN A 26 -1.13 4.65 3.84
CA ASN A 26 -1.87 3.71 4.69
C ASN A 26 -0.94 2.63 5.23
N LEU A 27 -1.20 2.24 6.47
CA LEU A 27 -0.71 1.02 7.10
C LEU A 27 -1.89 0.05 7.16
N ILE A 28 -1.73 -1.15 6.63
CA ILE A 28 -2.81 -2.14 6.55
C ILE A 28 -2.28 -3.49 7.01
N VAL A 29 -3.01 -4.12 7.93
CA VAL A 29 -2.73 -5.50 8.36
C VAL A 29 -3.92 -6.37 8.01
N CYS A 30 -3.65 -7.50 7.37
CA CYS A 30 -4.61 -8.53 6.99
C CYS A 30 -4.36 -9.81 7.78
N LYS A 31 -5.41 -10.35 8.36
CA LYS A 31 -5.44 -11.65 9.03
C LYS A 31 -6.66 -12.45 8.59
N ARG A 32 -6.74 -13.72 8.98
CA ARG A 32 -8.00 -14.47 8.95
C ARG A 32 -8.75 -14.24 10.25
N ASP A 33 -10.07 -14.05 10.14
CA ASP A 33 -10.98 -14.12 11.28
C ASP A 33 -11.29 -15.59 11.65
N ASP A 34 -12.08 -15.80 12.70
CA ASP A 34 -12.45 -17.12 13.18
C ASP A 34 -13.25 -17.93 12.14
N ALA A 35 -13.97 -17.26 11.25
CA ALA A 35 -14.70 -17.88 10.13
C ALA A 35 -13.77 -18.20 8.93
N GLY A 36 -12.52 -17.76 8.97
CA GLY A 36 -11.54 -17.91 7.91
C GLY A 36 -11.67 -16.87 6.78
N SER A 37 -12.47 -15.83 6.96
CA SER A 37 -12.57 -14.70 6.05
C SER A 37 -11.41 -13.72 6.24
N PHE A 38 -11.16 -12.86 5.25
CA PHE A 38 -10.14 -11.81 5.40
C PHE A 38 -10.66 -10.73 6.34
N SER A 39 -9.84 -10.37 7.30
CA SER A 39 -10.07 -9.27 8.25
C SER A 39 -8.94 -8.26 8.11
N TYR A 40 -9.31 -6.98 7.98
CA TYR A 40 -8.37 -5.90 7.75
C TYR A 40 -8.42 -4.88 8.89
N LYS A 41 -7.25 -4.43 9.33
CA LYS A 41 -7.08 -3.22 10.13
C LYS A 41 -6.29 -2.21 9.31
N LYS A 42 -6.74 -0.97 9.30
CA LYS A 42 -6.12 0.12 8.54
C LYS A 42 -5.95 1.35 9.42
N GLU A 43 -4.84 2.06 9.22
CA GLU A 43 -4.59 3.38 9.79
C GLU A 43 -3.86 4.26 8.77
N VAL A 44 -4.07 5.57 8.81
CA VAL A 44 -3.31 6.51 7.99
C VAL A 44 -1.92 6.70 8.58
N ASN A 45 -0.88 6.58 7.75
CA ASN A 45 0.52 6.73 8.15
C ASN A 45 0.91 8.21 8.26
N ALA A 46 0.36 8.88 9.26
CA ALA A 46 0.58 10.31 9.51
C ALA A 46 0.48 10.62 11.01
N PHE A 47 1.08 11.74 11.41
CA PHE A 47 0.98 12.25 12.77
C PHE A 47 1.08 13.77 12.82
N LEU A 48 0.62 14.33 13.95
CA LEU A 48 0.77 15.73 14.30
C LEU A 48 1.46 15.86 15.66
N GLU A 49 2.38 16.80 15.79
CA GLU A 49 2.93 17.23 17.06
C GLU A 49 2.05 18.33 17.67
N LEU A 50 1.63 18.11 18.88
CA LEU A 50 0.83 19.05 19.67
C LEU A 50 1.62 19.45 20.90
N PRO A 51 2.05 20.72 21.02
CA PRO A 51 2.71 21.18 22.24
C PRO A 51 1.81 20.96 23.46
N LEU A 52 2.34 20.34 24.52
CA LEU A 52 1.60 20.07 25.75
C LEU A 52 1.57 21.31 26.70
N GLU A 53 1.14 22.45 26.17
CA GLU A 53 0.94 23.66 26.98
C GLU A 53 -0.25 23.51 27.91
N ASN A 54 -1.23 22.69 27.56
CA ASN A 54 -2.43 22.47 28.35
C ASN A 54 -2.77 20.97 28.50
N ARG A 55 -2.34 20.41 29.63
CA ARG A 55 -2.57 19.00 29.95
C ARG A 55 -4.06 18.63 30.07
N PHE A 56 -4.92 19.59 30.38
CA PHE A 56 -6.36 19.38 30.41
C PHE A 56 -6.92 19.08 29.03
N VAL A 57 -6.50 19.84 28.00
CA VAL A 57 -6.91 19.58 26.61
C VAL A 57 -6.46 18.20 26.14
N PHE A 58 -5.21 17.82 26.43
CA PHE A 58 -4.69 16.48 26.13
C PHE A 58 -5.56 15.36 26.75
N ASN A 59 -5.90 15.49 28.03
CA ASN A 59 -6.73 14.53 28.74
C ASN A 59 -8.15 14.45 28.15
N MET A 60 -8.74 15.59 27.79
CA MET A 60 -10.04 15.66 27.15
C MET A 60 -10.05 14.95 25.79
N MET A 61 -9.03 15.19 24.95
CA MET A 61 -8.89 14.53 23.66
C MET A 61 -8.72 13.02 23.83
N LYS A 62 -7.92 12.59 24.81
CA LYS A 62 -7.72 11.18 25.11
C LYS A 62 -9.01 10.51 25.60
N GLN A 63 -9.80 11.17 26.45
CA GLN A 63 -11.13 10.70 26.88
C GLN A 63 -12.13 10.64 25.73
N ALA A 64 -12.01 11.54 24.74
CA ALA A 64 -12.81 11.50 23.52
C ALA A 64 -12.38 10.41 22.54
N GLY A 65 -11.40 9.57 22.88
CA GLY A 65 -10.95 8.46 22.05
C GLY A 65 -9.99 8.89 20.90
N VAL A 66 -9.47 10.11 20.93
CA VAL A 66 -8.44 10.52 19.95
C VAL A 66 -7.18 9.70 20.18
N PRO A 67 -6.61 9.03 19.16
CA PRO A 67 -5.35 8.29 19.27
C PRO A 67 -4.19 9.25 19.55
N LEU A 68 -3.80 9.36 20.83
CA LEU A 68 -2.75 10.23 21.30
C LEU A 68 -1.67 9.43 22.02
N ILE A 69 -0.42 9.75 21.72
CA ILE A 69 0.73 9.32 22.52
C ILE A 69 1.44 10.56 23.08
N GLU A 70 2.04 10.41 24.25
CA GLU A 70 2.84 11.46 24.90
C GLU A 70 4.29 11.00 24.97
N ARG A 71 5.21 11.89 24.55
CA ARG A 71 6.64 11.66 24.67
C ARG A 71 7.37 12.99 24.75
N ASP A 72 8.37 13.06 25.61
CA ASP A 72 9.26 14.23 25.74
C ASP A 72 8.48 15.57 25.84
N ASN A 73 7.35 15.55 26.57
CA ASN A 73 6.42 16.68 26.74
C ASN A 73 5.74 17.16 25.44
N ILE A 74 5.70 16.30 24.42
CA ILE A 74 4.95 16.51 23.17
C ILE A 74 3.86 15.46 23.10
N ALA A 75 2.65 15.85 22.70
CA ALA A 75 1.59 14.95 22.34
C ALA A 75 1.60 14.72 20.82
N TYR A 76 1.48 13.47 20.41
CA TYR A 76 1.38 13.10 19.00
C TYR A 76 -0.04 12.58 18.73
N ALA A 77 -0.80 13.28 17.91
CA ALA A 77 -2.03 12.73 17.34
C ALA A 77 -1.65 11.86 16.14
N LEU A 78 -2.27 10.67 16.05
CA LEU A 78 -1.92 9.67 15.04
C LEU A 78 -3.05 9.46 14.04
N GLY A 79 -2.67 9.04 12.84
CA GLY A 79 -3.56 8.50 11.82
C GLY A 79 -4.63 9.48 11.31
N ASP A 80 -5.84 8.98 11.13
CA ASP A 80 -6.97 9.77 10.66
C ASP A 80 -7.26 11.00 11.55
N ALA A 81 -7.03 10.91 12.86
CA ALA A 81 -7.19 12.05 13.76
C ALA A 81 -6.21 13.18 13.42
N ALA A 82 -4.95 12.85 13.15
CA ALA A 82 -3.93 13.82 12.72
C ALA A 82 -4.32 14.51 11.40
N VAL A 83 -4.78 13.73 10.42
CA VAL A 83 -5.22 14.25 9.11
C VAL A 83 -6.40 15.22 9.28
N ASN A 84 -7.41 14.84 10.08
CA ASN A 84 -8.59 15.68 10.31
C ASN A 84 -8.24 16.98 11.04
N MET A 85 -7.34 16.92 12.02
CA MET A 85 -6.85 18.10 12.74
C MET A 85 -6.07 19.04 11.82
N ALA A 86 -5.14 18.52 11.01
CA ALA A 86 -4.38 19.31 10.05
C ALA A 86 -5.28 19.97 8.99
N TYR A 87 -6.31 19.26 8.55
CA TYR A 87 -7.28 19.83 7.60
C TYR A 87 -8.09 20.98 8.20
N THR A 88 -8.49 20.85 9.47
CA THR A 88 -9.34 21.85 10.16
C THR A 88 -8.52 23.05 10.62
N MET A 89 -7.26 22.83 10.97
CA MET A 89 -6.35 23.81 11.55
C MET A 89 -5.17 24.02 10.61
N ASN A 90 -5.30 24.90 9.63
CA ASN A 90 -4.27 25.20 8.62
C ASN A 90 -2.87 25.57 9.18
N SER A 91 -2.78 25.86 10.47
CA SER A 91 -1.50 26.17 11.15
C SER A 91 -0.72 24.92 11.59
N LEU A 92 -1.32 23.72 11.51
CA LEU A 92 -0.68 22.49 11.93
C LEU A 92 -0.09 21.75 10.72
N GLU A 93 1.19 21.46 10.81
CA GLU A 93 1.92 20.71 9.77
C GLU A 93 1.74 19.21 9.97
N LEU A 94 1.04 18.56 9.05
CA LEU A 94 0.90 17.11 9.02
C LEU A 94 2.24 16.48 8.64
N LYS A 95 2.78 15.67 9.54
CA LYS A 95 4.02 14.92 9.34
C LYS A 95 3.73 13.50 8.89
N ARG A 96 4.62 12.96 8.05
CA ARG A 96 4.55 11.56 7.60
C ARG A 96 5.87 10.85 7.87
N PRO A 97 5.82 9.69 8.53
CA PRO A 97 7.00 8.86 8.75
C PRO A 97 7.64 8.35 7.46
N MET A 98 6.88 8.30 6.38
CA MET A 98 7.34 7.84 5.07
C MET A 98 7.11 8.91 4.00
N VAL A 99 8.04 8.98 3.04
CA VAL A 99 7.99 9.84 1.86
C VAL A 99 8.51 9.07 0.64
N ALA A 100 7.90 9.27 -0.53
CA ALA A 100 8.34 8.59 -1.76
C ALA A 100 8.55 7.07 -1.56
N GLY A 101 7.57 6.41 -0.92
CA GLY A 101 7.59 4.96 -0.68
C GLY A 101 8.54 4.45 0.40
N CYS A 102 9.42 5.30 0.95
CA CYS A 102 10.44 4.89 1.91
C CYS A 102 10.33 5.65 3.24
N VAL A 103 10.96 5.13 4.28
CA VAL A 103 11.06 5.82 5.57
C VAL A 103 11.73 7.18 5.38
N ASN A 104 11.12 8.22 5.95
CA ASN A 104 11.60 9.59 5.82
C ASN A 104 12.83 9.83 6.73
N PRO A 105 14.04 9.99 6.18
CA PRO A 105 15.24 10.17 7.00
C PRO A 105 15.30 11.52 7.71
N LYS A 106 14.47 12.48 7.29
CA LYS A 106 14.37 13.81 7.90
C LYS A 106 13.44 13.84 9.11
N GLU A 107 12.60 12.82 9.29
CA GLU A 107 11.66 12.73 10.39
C GLU A 107 12.24 11.91 11.54
N LYS A 108 12.67 12.59 12.59
CA LYS A 108 13.38 11.96 13.72
C LYS A 108 12.56 10.93 14.48
N ASP A 109 11.24 11.14 14.55
CA ASP A 109 10.32 10.28 15.29
C ASP A 109 9.70 9.18 14.43
N ALA A 110 10.02 9.15 13.12
CA ALA A 110 9.42 8.21 12.15
C ALA A 110 9.47 6.75 12.63
N PHE A 111 10.63 6.27 13.06
CA PHE A 111 10.83 4.89 13.51
C PHE A 111 9.90 4.53 14.67
N GLN A 112 9.82 5.40 15.66
CA GLN A 112 9.08 5.10 16.89
C GLN A 112 7.58 5.21 16.68
N ILE A 113 7.13 6.25 15.96
CA ILE A 113 5.72 6.43 15.62
C ILE A 113 5.22 5.28 14.76
N MET A 114 5.97 4.90 13.72
CA MET A 114 5.65 3.73 12.91
C MET A 114 5.61 2.45 13.74
N SER A 115 6.56 2.26 14.67
CA SER A 115 6.56 1.07 15.54
C SER A 115 5.27 0.97 16.34
N ILE A 116 4.83 2.07 16.97
CA ILE A 116 3.60 2.11 17.76
C ILE A 116 2.38 1.80 16.89
N MET A 117 2.28 2.45 15.72
CA MET A 117 1.14 2.27 14.81
C MET A 117 1.08 0.84 14.26
N ILE A 118 2.21 0.32 13.76
CA ILE A 118 2.29 -1.03 13.18
C ILE A 118 2.02 -2.08 14.26
N HIS A 119 2.59 -1.95 15.46
CA HIS A 119 2.35 -2.90 16.56
C HIS A 119 0.88 -2.90 16.99
N SER A 120 0.25 -1.73 17.05
CA SER A 120 -1.20 -1.62 17.35
C SER A 120 -2.06 -2.31 16.28
N LEU A 121 -1.70 -2.18 15.00
CA LEU A 121 -2.43 -2.83 13.90
C LEU A 121 -2.24 -4.35 13.92
N ILE A 122 -1.03 -4.84 14.18
CA ILE A 122 -0.77 -6.28 14.34
C ILE A 122 -1.64 -6.82 15.47
N GLY A 123 -1.75 -6.09 16.61
CA GLY A 123 -2.53 -6.55 17.77
C GLY A 123 -2.06 -7.92 18.26
N GLU A 124 -2.92 -8.73 18.86
CA GLU A 124 -2.54 -10.04 19.36
C GLU A 124 -2.20 -11.04 18.25
N VAL A 125 -1.24 -11.91 18.53
CA VAL A 125 -0.83 -13.03 17.68
C VAL A 125 -1.13 -14.36 18.37
N SER A 126 -1.38 -15.40 17.60
CA SER A 126 -1.89 -16.69 18.10
C SER A 126 -0.79 -17.58 18.65
N GLN A 127 0.45 -17.38 18.20
CA GLN A 127 1.62 -18.19 18.57
C GLN A 127 2.90 -17.37 18.49
N ASP A 128 3.95 -17.83 19.19
CA ASP A 128 5.27 -17.19 19.06
C ASP A 128 5.84 -17.44 17.65
N LYS A 129 6.55 -16.43 17.14
CA LYS A 129 7.11 -16.41 15.78
C LYS A 129 6.06 -16.64 14.69
N GLU A 130 4.88 -16.03 14.85
CA GLU A 130 3.85 -16.07 13.82
C GLU A 130 4.38 -15.46 12.53
N LEU A 131 4.24 -16.18 11.41
CA LEU A 131 4.80 -15.75 10.13
C LEU A 131 4.07 -14.51 9.63
N LEU A 132 4.84 -13.46 9.33
CA LEU A 132 4.33 -12.19 8.83
C LEU A 132 5.07 -11.83 7.54
N TYR A 133 4.31 -11.70 6.42
CA TYR A 133 4.86 -11.11 5.21
C TYR A 133 4.48 -9.64 5.15
N TYR A 134 5.45 -8.78 4.79
CA TYR A 134 5.24 -7.35 4.65
C TYR A 134 5.72 -6.83 3.29
N SER A 135 4.98 -5.85 2.75
CA SER A 135 5.29 -5.25 1.45
C SER A 135 6.55 -4.38 1.53
N VAL A 136 7.38 -4.47 0.49
CA VAL A 136 8.47 -3.54 0.22
C VAL A 136 8.41 -3.10 -1.24
N PRO A 137 8.72 -1.84 -1.56
CA PRO A 137 8.76 -1.38 -2.94
C PRO A 137 9.94 -2.01 -3.71
N ALA A 138 9.88 -1.99 -5.03
CA ALA A 138 11.08 -2.10 -5.85
C ALA A 138 11.87 -0.79 -5.80
N ASN A 139 13.14 -0.81 -6.25
CA ASN A 139 13.90 0.44 -6.40
C ASN A 139 13.21 1.36 -7.42
N ALA A 140 13.16 2.64 -7.12
CA ALA A 140 12.61 3.62 -8.03
C ALA A 140 13.57 3.87 -9.20
N ILE A 141 12.98 4.03 -10.40
CA ILE A 141 13.76 4.24 -11.64
C ILE A 141 13.93 5.70 -12.00
N ASN A 142 13.20 6.61 -11.37
CA ASN A 142 13.17 8.03 -11.69
C ASN A 142 13.69 8.95 -10.55
N GLU A 143 13.96 8.38 -9.38
CA GLU A 143 14.60 9.06 -8.25
C GLU A 143 15.46 8.07 -7.46
N GLU A 144 16.48 8.56 -6.77
CA GLU A 144 17.23 7.75 -5.83
C GLU A 144 16.39 7.49 -4.58
N THR A 145 16.05 6.22 -4.36
CA THR A 145 15.36 5.75 -3.16
C THR A 145 16.13 4.57 -2.58
N ASP A 146 16.23 4.51 -1.27
CA ASP A 146 16.90 3.40 -0.59
C ASP A 146 15.87 2.38 -0.09
N ALA A 147 15.39 1.55 -1.02
CA ALA A 147 14.43 0.49 -0.71
C ALA A 147 15.03 -0.57 0.23
N ASP A 148 16.34 -0.81 0.16
CA ASP A 148 17.05 -1.76 1.04
C ASP A 148 17.11 -1.23 2.48
N TYR A 149 17.45 0.05 2.65
CA TYR A 149 17.41 0.70 3.97
C TYR A 149 16.01 0.69 4.55
N HIS A 150 15.01 1.06 3.73
CA HIS A 150 13.60 1.01 4.11
C HIS A 150 13.20 -0.40 4.59
N GLY A 151 13.52 -1.43 3.82
CA GLY A 151 13.23 -2.82 4.18
C GLY A 151 13.85 -3.23 5.53
N LYS A 152 15.10 -2.84 5.79
CA LYS A 152 15.78 -3.10 7.07
C LYS A 152 15.14 -2.38 8.25
N ILE A 153 14.68 -1.15 8.06
CA ILE A 153 13.96 -0.41 9.11
C ILE A 153 12.63 -1.09 9.41
N LEU A 154 11.87 -1.49 8.40
CA LEU A 154 10.61 -2.22 8.61
C LEU A 154 10.85 -3.56 9.31
N GLU A 155 11.88 -4.30 8.89
CA GLU A 155 12.26 -5.55 9.56
C GLU A 155 12.59 -5.30 11.04
N ALA A 156 13.35 -4.26 11.37
CA ALA A 156 13.68 -3.93 12.75
C ALA A 156 12.44 -3.59 13.58
N ILE A 157 11.51 -2.80 13.02
CA ILE A 157 10.22 -2.49 13.65
C ILE A 157 9.44 -3.78 13.94
N LEU A 158 9.29 -4.65 12.94
CA LEU A 158 8.51 -5.88 13.06
C LEU A 158 9.17 -6.89 14.02
N ARG A 159 10.49 -7.03 14.00
CA ARG A 159 11.23 -7.88 14.95
C ARG A 159 11.15 -7.39 16.39
N SER A 160 10.95 -6.10 16.61
CA SER A 160 10.77 -5.53 17.96
C SER A 160 9.37 -5.76 18.53
N TYR A 161 8.39 -6.19 17.71
CA TYR A 161 7.03 -6.46 18.15
C TYR A 161 6.97 -7.55 19.24
N ARG A 162 6.14 -7.32 20.27
CA ARG A 162 5.76 -8.30 21.28
C ARG A 162 4.29 -8.15 21.62
N SER A 163 3.56 -9.27 21.63
CA SER A 163 2.18 -9.31 22.11
C SER A 163 2.13 -9.21 23.65
N GLU A 164 0.95 -9.08 24.23
CA GLU A 164 0.77 -9.12 25.69
C GLU A 164 1.28 -10.44 26.32
N LYS A 165 1.23 -11.54 25.56
CA LYS A 165 1.78 -12.85 25.97
C LYS A 165 3.28 -13.01 25.72
N GLY A 166 3.96 -11.95 25.22
CA GLY A 166 5.38 -11.98 24.88
C GLY A 166 5.70 -12.67 23.54
N PHE A 167 4.69 -13.06 22.74
CA PHE A 167 4.90 -13.67 21.44
C PHE A 167 5.44 -12.65 20.42
N SER A 168 6.27 -13.14 19.51
CA SER A 168 6.89 -12.37 18.43
C SER A 168 6.29 -12.74 17.07
N VAL A 169 6.69 -12.00 16.03
CA VAL A 169 6.46 -12.38 14.63
C VAL A 169 7.77 -12.76 13.94
N ASP A 170 7.68 -13.56 12.87
CA ASP A 170 8.78 -13.86 11.94
C ASP A 170 8.55 -13.06 10.65
N PRO A 171 9.12 -11.85 10.53
CA PRO A 171 8.87 -10.96 9.40
C PRO A 171 9.66 -11.37 8.17
N ARG A 172 9.00 -11.39 7.01
CA ARG A 172 9.60 -11.66 5.70
C ARG A 172 9.13 -10.64 4.67
N PRO A 173 10.04 -10.00 3.92
CA PRO A 173 9.66 -9.04 2.89
C PRO A 173 9.11 -9.74 1.65
N ILE A 174 8.20 -9.05 0.96
CA ILE A 174 7.72 -9.39 -0.38
C ILE A 174 7.58 -8.12 -1.21
N ASN A 175 7.86 -8.20 -2.51
CA ASN A 175 7.62 -7.07 -3.40
C ASN A 175 6.13 -6.71 -3.43
N GLU A 176 5.82 -5.42 -3.26
CA GLU A 176 4.45 -4.90 -3.14
C GLU A 176 3.57 -5.28 -4.34
N ALA A 177 4.07 -5.07 -5.56
CA ALA A 177 3.31 -5.40 -6.76
C ALA A 177 3.18 -6.92 -6.96
N LEU A 178 4.19 -7.73 -6.60
CA LEU A 178 4.10 -9.19 -6.64
C LEU A 178 3.04 -9.72 -5.68
N ALA A 179 2.88 -9.11 -4.51
CA ALA A 179 1.82 -9.46 -3.58
C ALA A 179 0.42 -9.34 -4.21
N ILE A 180 0.18 -8.31 -5.04
CA ILE A 180 -1.09 -8.16 -5.77
C ILE A 180 -1.31 -9.34 -6.72
N ILE A 181 -0.29 -9.83 -7.41
CA ILE A 181 -0.40 -11.01 -8.29
C ILE A 181 -0.84 -12.23 -7.48
N TYR A 182 -0.29 -12.43 -6.28
CA TYR A 182 -0.70 -13.52 -5.40
C TYR A 182 -2.13 -13.36 -4.88
N ALA A 183 -2.60 -12.13 -4.68
CA ALA A 183 -3.96 -11.87 -4.24
C ALA A 183 -5.01 -12.13 -5.33
N GLU A 184 -4.71 -11.75 -6.58
CA GLU A 184 -5.75 -11.55 -7.60
C GLU A 184 -5.62 -12.44 -8.83
N LEU A 185 -4.44 -13.04 -9.10
CA LEU A 185 -4.19 -13.81 -10.32
C LEU A 185 -3.94 -15.32 -10.08
N ALA A 186 -4.44 -15.88 -8.96
CA ALA A 186 -4.34 -17.32 -8.71
C ALA A 186 -5.01 -18.14 -9.84
N HIS A 187 -6.13 -17.67 -10.36
CA HIS A 187 -6.87 -18.29 -11.46
C HIS A 187 -6.15 -18.23 -12.83
N LYS A 188 -5.11 -17.41 -12.96
CA LYS A 188 -4.21 -17.29 -14.11
C LYS A 188 -2.83 -17.90 -13.83
N SER A 189 -2.76 -18.84 -12.88
CA SER A 189 -1.49 -19.45 -12.44
C SER A 189 -0.45 -18.41 -12.05
N TYR A 190 -0.90 -17.32 -11.42
CA TYR A 190 -0.05 -16.21 -10.97
C TYR A 190 0.76 -15.56 -12.11
N THR A 191 0.17 -15.49 -13.31
CA THR A 191 0.77 -14.87 -14.50
C THR A 191 0.00 -13.62 -14.86
N GLY A 192 0.68 -12.47 -14.95
CA GLY A 192 0.09 -11.19 -15.31
C GLY A 192 0.91 -9.99 -14.87
N ILE A 193 0.37 -8.81 -15.16
CA ILE A 193 0.92 -7.53 -14.75
C ILE A 193 0.12 -7.03 -13.54
N SER A 194 0.78 -6.46 -12.57
CA SER A 194 0.14 -5.73 -11.49
C SER A 194 0.76 -4.35 -11.31
N ALA A 195 -0.05 -3.39 -10.89
CA ALA A 195 0.42 -2.07 -10.49
C ALA A 195 -0.31 -1.62 -9.23
N SER A 196 0.47 -1.30 -8.18
CA SER A 196 -0.01 -0.63 -6.98
C SER A 196 0.18 0.88 -7.15
N PHE A 197 -0.90 1.62 -7.25
CA PHE A 197 -0.89 3.08 -7.27
C PHE A 197 -1.10 3.60 -5.84
N GLY A 198 0.02 3.71 -5.12
CA GLY A 198 0.05 4.14 -3.72
C GLY A 198 0.03 5.67 -3.54
N GLY A 199 0.25 6.12 -2.30
CA GLY A 199 0.48 7.54 -2.00
C GLY A 199 1.86 7.99 -2.48
N GLY A 200 2.92 7.33 -2.04
CA GLY A 200 4.31 7.71 -2.30
C GLY A 200 4.89 7.17 -3.61
N MET A 201 4.47 5.99 -4.03
CA MET A 201 5.01 5.30 -5.21
C MET A 201 3.92 4.59 -6.01
N VAL A 202 4.19 4.42 -7.32
CA VAL A 202 3.59 3.36 -8.13
C VAL A 202 4.59 2.21 -8.19
N ASN A 203 4.16 1.02 -7.77
CA ASN A 203 4.95 -0.21 -7.86
C ASN A 203 4.37 -1.10 -8.96
N VAL A 204 5.22 -1.58 -9.86
CA VAL A 204 4.81 -2.43 -11.00
C VAL A 204 5.58 -3.75 -10.95
N CYS A 205 4.87 -4.84 -11.27
CA CYS A 205 5.48 -6.14 -11.46
C CYS A 205 4.81 -6.87 -12.65
N TYR A 206 5.61 -7.47 -13.50
CA TYR A 206 5.18 -8.52 -14.40
C TYR A 206 5.74 -9.84 -13.91
N ALA A 207 4.87 -10.83 -13.69
CA ALA A 207 5.28 -12.15 -13.25
C ALA A 207 4.70 -13.25 -14.16
N MET A 208 5.42 -14.36 -14.23
CA MET A 208 4.97 -15.60 -14.87
C MET A 208 5.08 -16.73 -13.85
N PHE A 209 3.99 -17.44 -13.64
CA PHE A 209 3.89 -18.54 -12.67
C PHE A 209 4.37 -18.13 -11.27
N GLY A 210 4.05 -16.90 -10.87
CA GLY A 210 4.45 -16.34 -9.58
C GLY A 210 5.90 -15.90 -9.46
N ASN A 211 6.69 -16.01 -10.52
CA ASN A 211 8.08 -15.55 -10.55
C ASN A 211 8.15 -14.17 -11.23
N PRO A 212 8.71 -13.15 -10.58
CA PRO A 212 8.83 -11.82 -11.16
C PRO A 212 9.81 -11.86 -12.35
N ILE A 213 9.37 -11.33 -13.48
CA ILE A 213 10.17 -11.17 -14.69
C ILE A 213 10.83 -9.81 -14.71
N PHE A 214 10.07 -8.77 -14.38
CA PHE A 214 10.59 -7.46 -14.02
C PHE A 214 9.71 -6.82 -12.97
N SER A 215 10.30 -5.95 -12.16
CA SER A 215 9.60 -5.05 -11.26
C SER A 215 10.35 -3.73 -11.15
N PHE A 216 9.61 -2.66 -10.97
CA PHE A 216 10.16 -1.33 -10.75
C PHE A 216 9.17 -0.47 -9.97
N SER A 217 9.67 0.66 -9.45
CA SER A 217 8.83 1.68 -8.84
C SER A 217 9.10 3.05 -9.45
N ILE A 218 8.13 3.94 -9.38
CA ILE A 218 8.24 5.36 -9.75
C ILE A 218 7.62 6.22 -8.65
N VAL A 219 8.24 7.35 -8.33
CA VAL A 219 7.76 8.23 -7.24
C VAL A 219 6.65 9.18 -7.66
N ASN A 220 6.31 9.25 -8.95
CA ASN A 220 5.17 10.01 -9.44
C ASN A 220 3.87 9.27 -9.13
N SER A 221 3.33 9.45 -7.92
CA SER A 221 2.12 8.76 -7.46
C SER A 221 1.15 9.72 -6.76
N GLY A 222 0.37 9.27 -5.80
CA GLY A 222 -0.69 10.06 -5.16
C GLY A 222 -0.21 11.39 -4.55
N ASP A 223 0.90 11.38 -3.83
CA ASP A 223 1.48 12.58 -3.21
C ASP A 223 2.07 13.54 -4.25
N TRP A 224 2.57 12.99 -5.37
CA TRP A 224 3.01 13.80 -6.50
C TRP A 224 1.83 14.52 -7.18
N ILE A 225 0.70 13.82 -7.39
CA ILE A 225 -0.54 14.44 -7.88
C ILE A 225 -0.93 15.61 -6.98
N ASP A 226 -0.95 15.37 -5.65
CA ASP A 226 -1.33 16.40 -4.67
C ASP A 226 -0.44 17.63 -4.75
N LYS A 227 0.88 17.43 -4.79
CA LYS A 227 1.86 18.53 -4.89
C LYS A 227 1.75 19.30 -6.20
N MET A 228 1.65 18.59 -7.33
CA MET A 228 1.64 19.25 -8.65
C MET A 228 0.33 19.96 -8.93
N ALA A 229 -0.81 19.37 -8.54
CA ALA A 229 -2.10 20.04 -8.66
C ALA A 229 -2.19 21.25 -7.70
N ALA A 230 -1.72 21.14 -6.47
CA ALA A 230 -1.66 22.24 -5.50
C ALA A 230 -0.87 23.43 -6.06
N LYS A 231 0.31 23.17 -6.61
CA LYS A 231 1.15 24.19 -7.25
C LYS A 231 0.45 24.87 -8.43
N ALA A 232 -0.31 24.10 -9.21
CA ALA A 232 -1.00 24.63 -10.40
C ALA A 232 -2.17 25.57 -10.05
N VAL A 233 -2.82 25.37 -8.89
CA VAL A 233 -4.02 26.14 -8.50
C VAL A 233 -3.81 27.07 -7.30
N GLY A 234 -2.61 27.06 -6.68
CA GLY A 234 -2.30 27.91 -5.51
C GLY A 234 -2.90 27.43 -4.20
N GLU A 235 -3.13 26.11 -4.08
CA GLU A 235 -3.73 25.48 -2.89
C GLU A 235 -2.71 24.66 -2.10
N SER A 236 -3.10 24.15 -0.93
CA SER A 236 -2.27 23.22 -0.18
C SER A 236 -2.38 21.78 -0.71
N PRO A 237 -1.31 20.95 -0.63
CA PRO A 237 -1.38 19.54 -0.99
C PRO A 237 -2.43 18.77 -0.17
N THR A 238 -2.64 19.14 1.10
CA THR A 238 -3.66 18.50 1.97
C THR A 238 -5.07 18.80 1.46
N PHE A 239 -5.33 20.02 0.99
CA PHE A 239 -6.60 20.36 0.37
C PHE A 239 -6.82 19.54 -0.90
N ILE A 240 -5.83 19.49 -1.79
CA ILE A 240 -5.92 18.70 -3.02
C ILE A 240 -6.14 17.21 -2.73
N ASN A 241 -5.44 16.66 -1.74
CA ASN A 241 -5.63 15.26 -1.33
C ASN A 241 -7.09 14.97 -1.00
N LYS A 242 -7.75 15.85 -0.24
CA LYS A 242 -9.15 15.71 0.12
C LYS A 242 -10.10 15.85 -1.08
N GLU A 243 -9.83 16.78 -1.98
CA GLU A 243 -10.62 16.93 -3.22
C GLU A 243 -10.41 15.73 -4.16
N LYS A 244 -9.18 15.22 -4.25
CA LYS A 244 -8.81 14.01 -5.01
C LYS A 244 -9.64 12.77 -4.60
N THR A 245 -10.00 12.62 -3.33
CA THR A 245 -10.82 11.48 -2.88
C THR A 245 -12.26 11.52 -3.41
N LYS A 246 -12.72 12.68 -3.89
CA LYS A 246 -14.09 12.88 -4.40
C LYS A 246 -14.15 12.88 -5.93
N ILE A 247 -12.96 12.86 -6.60
CA ILE A 247 -12.88 13.02 -8.05
C ILE A 247 -13.54 11.86 -8.80
N ASP A 248 -14.23 12.18 -9.87
CA ASP A 248 -14.74 11.22 -10.84
C ASP A 248 -14.07 11.49 -12.20
N LEU A 249 -13.15 10.61 -12.59
CA LEU A 249 -12.36 10.76 -13.81
C LEU A 249 -13.17 10.49 -15.09
N THR A 250 -14.40 9.99 -14.98
CA THR A 250 -15.32 9.82 -16.14
C THR A 250 -15.98 11.12 -16.54
N LYS A 251 -16.00 12.13 -15.65
CA LYS A 251 -16.67 13.40 -15.88
C LYS A 251 -15.69 14.48 -16.33
N PRO A 252 -16.13 15.40 -17.21
CA PRO A 252 -15.31 16.55 -17.53
C PRO A 252 -15.12 17.43 -16.29
N ALA A 253 -13.92 18.00 -16.14
CA ALA A 253 -13.60 18.89 -15.05
C ALA A 253 -14.46 20.18 -15.12
N THR A 254 -15.10 20.54 -14.02
CA THR A 254 -15.95 21.74 -13.89
C THR A 254 -15.20 22.89 -13.21
N THR A 255 -14.17 22.59 -12.43
CA THR A 255 -13.34 23.54 -11.69
C THR A 255 -11.88 23.47 -12.11
N LEU A 256 -11.09 24.50 -11.79
CA LEU A 256 -9.64 24.49 -12.01
C LEU A 256 -8.96 23.40 -11.18
N VAL A 257 -9.45 23.15 -9.96
CA VAL A 257 -8.94 22.11 -9.07
C VAL A 257 -9.15 20.72 -9.69
N GLU A 258 -10.37 20.41 -10.13
CA GLU A 258 -10.67 19.14 -10.80
C GLU A 258 -9.81 18.95 -12.06
N ARG A 259 -9.66 20.00 -12.87
CA ARG A 259 -8.84 19.97 -14.08
C ARG A 259 -7.37 19.69 -13.75
N ALA A 260 -6.83 20.37 -12.73
CA ALA A 260 -5.46 20.13 -12.29
C ALA A 260 -5.27 18.68 -11.84
N ILE A 261 -6.18 18.15 -11.00
CA ILE A 261 -6.13 16.78 -10.52
C ILE A 261 -6.19 15.78 -11.69
N GLN A 262 -7.16 15.92 -12.59
CA GLN A 262 -7.32 15.01 -13.74
C GLN A 262 -6.09 15.02 -14.66
N THR A 263 -5.50 16.19 -14.88
CA THR A 263 -4.26 16.32 -15.67
C THR A 263 -3.12 15.53 -15.02
N GLN A 264 -2.94 15.64 -13.69
CA GLN A 264 -1.86 14.93 -13.01
C GLN A 264 -2.11 13.41 -12.98
N TYR A 265 -3.37 12.95 -12.89
CA TYR A 265 -3.71 11.54 -13.04
C TYR A 265 -3.28 10.99 -14.40
N ARG A 266 -3.62 11.70 -15.48
CA ARG A 266 -3.24 11.31 -16.85
C ARG A 266 -1.72 11.22 -17.01
N LEU A 267 -0.99 12.24 -16.57
CA LEU A 267 0.48 12.26 -16.65
C LEU A 267 1.14 11.12 -15.85
N MET A 268 0.63 10.82 -14.65
CA MET A 268 1.10 9.70 -13.85
C MET A 268 0.88 8.36 -14.58
N ILE A 269 -0.31 8.15 -15.14
CA ILE A 269 -0.64 6.91 -15.87
C ILE A 269 0.20 6.78 -17.13
N GLU A 270 0.33 7.83 -17.94
CA GLU A 270 1.15 7.84 -19.16
C GLU A 270 2.62 7.54 -18.85
N HIS A 271 3.17 8.12 -17.79
CA HIS A 271 4.52 7.79 -17.34
C HIS A 271 4.63 6.32 -16.94
N THR A 272 3.71 5.82 -16.12
CA THR A 272 3.71 4.40 -15.69
C THR A 272 3.66 3.45 -16.89
N VAL A 273 2.79 3.72 -17.86
CA VAL A 273 2.63 2.90 -19.07
C VAL A 273 3.90 2.95 -19.95
N THR A 274 4.55 4.11 -20.03
CA THR A 274 5.82 4.26 -20.74
C THR A 274 6.91 3.38 -20.12
N GLU A 275 7.02 3.35 -18.80
CA GLU A 275 8.02 2.51 -18.12
C GLU A 275 7.67 1.01 -18.21
N ILE A 276 6.40 0.63 -18.20
CA ILE A 276 5.96 -0.75 -18.49
C ILE A 276 6.43 -1.17 -19.89
N LYS A 277 6.23 -0.32 -20.90
CA LYS A 277 6.70 -0.59 -22.27
C LYS A 277 8.22 -0.83 -22.31
N LYS A 278 9.02 -0.01 -21.62
CA LYS A 278 10.47 -0.19 -21.49
C LYS A 278 10.81 -1.52 -20.79
N GLY A 279 10.09 -1.86 -19.70
CA GLY A 279 10.26 -3.14 -19.01
C GLY A 279 10.11 -4.33 -19.96
N PHE A 280 9.06 -4.34 -20.76
CA PHE A 280 8.85 -5.39 -21.77
C PHE A 280 9.94 -5.39 -22.86
N ALA A 281 10.35 -4.24 -23.38
CA ALA A 281 11.40 -4.13 -24.38
C ALA A 281 12.74 -4.75 -23.90
N ASN A 282 13.05 -4.64 -22.61
CA ASN A 282 14.27 -5.20 -22.02
C ASN A 282 14.23 -6.74 -21.90
N VAL A 283 13.05 -7.35 -21.79
CA VAL A 283 12.89 -8.79 -21.54
C VAL A 283 12.32 -9.56 -22.76
N GLN A 284 11.86 -8.86 -23.78
CA GLN A 284 11.14 -9.45 -24.95
C GLN A 284 11.93 -10.56 -25.66
N LYS A 285 13.28 -10.50 -25.66
CA LYS A 285 14.13 -11.54 -26.27
C LYS A 285 14.05 -12.88 -25.53
N ASN A 286 13.66 -12.85 -24.25
CA ASN A 286 13.68 -14.01 -23.36
C ASN A 286 12.28 -14.58 -23.07
N ILE A 287 11.21 -13.90 -23.51
CA ILE A 287 9.85 -14.27 -23.19
C ILE A 287 9.05 -14.39 -24.48
N ARG A 288 8.47 -15.57 -24.71
CA ARG A 288 7.44 -15.76 -25.71
C ARG A 288 6.10 -15.81 -24.98
N THR A 289 5.28 -14.79 -25.18
CA THR A 289 3.89 -14.83 -24.73
C THR A 289 3.01 -14.62 -25.95
N GLU A 290 2.24 -15.66 -26.31
CA GLU A 290 1.21 -15.62 -27.35
C GLU A 290 -0.15 -15.30 -26.73
N ASP A 291 -0.26 -15.47 -25.40
CA ASP A 291 -1.49 -15.29 -24.64
C ASP A 291 -1.69 -13.84 -24.22
N GLN A 292 -2.95 -13.49 -23.97
CA GLN A 292 -3.29 -12.20 -23.38
C GLN A 292 -2.85 -12.16 -21.92
N VAL A 293 -2.20 -11.06 -21.54
CA VAL A 293 -1.71 -10.81 -20.20
C VAL A 293 -2.69 -9.88 -19.47
N ASP A 294 -3.31 -10.38 -18.40
CA ASP A 294 -4.21 -9.56 -17.58
C ASP A 294 -3.42 -8.56 -16.73
N PHE A 295 -4.03 -7.39 -16.51
CA PHE A 295 -3.45 -6.28 -15.76
C PHE A 295 -4.28 -5.99 -14.50
N VAL A 296 -3.70 -6.18 -13.32
CA VAL A 296 -4.36 -5.86 -12.05
C VAL A 296 -3.93 -4.51 -11.53
N VAL A 297 -4.91 -3.70 -11.14
CA VAL A 297 -4.72 -2.35 -10.59
C VAL A 297 -5.14 -2.33 -9.13
N ALA A 298 -4.24 -1.92 -8.24
CA ALA A 298 -4.50 -1.78 -6.82
C ALA A 298 -3.99 -0.44 -6.27
N GLY A 299 -4.23 -0.20 -4.99
CA GLY A 299 -3.80 1.00 -4.28
C GLY A 299 -4.83 2.14 -4.25
N GLY A 300 -4.73 3.00 -3.23
CA GLY A 300 -5.71 4.05 -2.97
C GLY A 300 -5.81 5.11 -4.07
N THR A 301 -4.70 5.41 -4.76
CA THR A 301 -4.68 6.38 -5.87
C THR A 301 -5.43 5.85 -7.10
N ALA A 302 -5.59 4.54 -7.25
CA ALA A 302 -6.39 3.95 -8.31
C ALA A 302 -7.91 3.85 -7.98
N SER A 303 -8.34 4.30 -6.81
CA SER A 303 -9.74 4.15 -6.35
C SER A 303 -10.76 4.96 -7.15
N PRO A 304 -10.49 6.17 -7.68
CA PRO A 304 -11.49 6.97 -8.37
C PRO A 304 -12.17 6.23 -9.53
N ASN A 305 -13.45 6.56 -9.75
CA ASN A 305 -14.17 6.14 -10.95
C ASN A 305 -13.45 6.64 -12.18
N GLY A 306 -13.39 5.83 -13.25
CA GLY A 306 -12.72 6.21 -14.50
C GLY A 306 -11.21 5.98 -14.52
N PHE A 307 -10.58 5.60 -13.40
CA PHE A 307 -9.14 5.29 -13.39
C PHE A 307 -8.80 4.12 -14.34
N LYS A 308 -9.57 3.03 -14.26
CA LYS A 308 -9.40 1.86 -15.11
C LYS A 308 -9.53 2.19 -16.60
N GLU A 309 -10.52 3.00 -16.95
CA GLU A 309 -10.81 3.44 -18.30
C GLU A 309 -9.66 4.31 -18.83
N MET A 310 -9.20 5.28 -18.05
CA MET A 310 -8.06 6.14 -18.40
C MET A 310 -6.77 5.33 -18.60
N LEU A 311 -6.50 4.36 -17.71
CA LEU A 311 -5.37 3.45 -17.87
C LEU A 311 -5.50 2.62 -19.16
N GLY A 312 -6.70 2.10 -19.47
CA GLY A 312 -6.96 1.33 -20.68
C GLY A 312 -6.73 2.14 -21.95
N GLU A 313 -7.09 3.41 -21.98
CA GLU A 313 -6.79 4.33 -23.08
C GLU A 313 -5.27 4.51 -23.26
N CYS A 314 -4.53 4.78 -22.17
CA CYS A 314 -3.09 4.97 -22.22
C CYS A 314 -2.36 3.69 -22.68
N LEU A 315 -2.79 2.50 -22.21
CA LEU A 315 -2.23 1.21 -22.61
C LEU A 315 -2.42 0.95 -24.11
N LYS A 316 -3.61 1.26 -24.66
CA LYS A 316 -3.90 1.12 -26.10
C LYS A 316 -3.04 2.05 -26.97
N GLN A 317 -2.80 3.28 -26.49
CA GLN A 317 -2.00 4.29 -27.22
C GLN A 317 -0.49 3.98 -27.18
N ALA A 318 -0.02 3.29 -26.16
CA ALA A 318 1.40 3.09 -25.93
C ALA A 318 2.04 2.01 -26.79
N ASP A 319 1.25 1.17 -27.49
CA ASP A 319 1.73 0.06 -28.29
C ASP A 319 2.73 -0.82 -27.51
N ILE A 320 2.22 -1.44 -26.43
CA ILE A 320 3.01 -2.35 -25.58
C ILE A 320 3.21 -3.66 -26.34
N PRO A 321 4.43 -4.27 -26.31
CA PRO A 321 4.76 -5.44 -27.12
C PRO A 321 4.17 -6.78 -26.57
N VAL A 322 3.05 -6.71 -25.85
CA VAL A 322 2.25 -7.84 -25.38
C VAL A 322 0.77 -7.49 -25.48
N ASN A 323 -0.08 -8.49 -25.77
CA ASN A 323 -1.51 -8.31 -25.75
C ASN A 323 -2.00 -8.13 -24.31
N ILE A 324 -2.48 -6.94 -23.95
CA ILE A 324 -3.14 -6.72 -22.66
C ILE A 324 -4.55 -7.29 -22.73
N GLY A 325 -4.85 -8.23 -21.84
CA GLY A 325 -6.15 -8.84 -21.68
C GLY A 325 -7.11 -7.96 -20.89
N GLN A 326 -7.62 -8.47 -19.79
CA GLN A 326 -8.50 -7.70 -18.93
C GLN A 326 -7.71 -6.76 -18.01
N ILE A 327 -8.20 -5.53 -17.86
CA ILE A 327 -7.77 -4.65 -16.75
C ILE A 327 -8.70 -4.94 -15.58
N ILE A 328 -8.16 -5.50 -14.52
CA ILE A 328 -8.87 -5.92 -13.31
C ILE A 328 -8.61 -4.88 -12.23
N LYS A 329 -9.66 -4.22 -11.76
CA LYS A 329 -9.64 -3.40 -10.54
C LYS A 329 -10.49 -4.13 -9.53
N PRO A 330 -9.89 -4.79 -8.52
CA PRO A 330 -10.64 -5.47 -7.46
C PRO A 330 -11.57 -4.50 -6.73
N GLU A 331 -12.70 -4.98 -6.22
CA GLU A 331 -13.62 -4.18 -5.42
C GLU A 331 -12.91 -3.58 -4.20
N ASP A 332 -12.10 -4.39 -3.54
CA ASP A 332 -11.28 -4.03 -2.39
C ASP A 332 -9.82 -3.70 -2.81
N ASN A 333 -9.63 -2.95 -3.89
CA ASN A 333 -8.30 -2.67 -4.46
C ASN A 333 -7.29 -2.05 -3.48
N LEU A 334 -7.76 -1.41 -2.41
CA LEU A 334 -6.92 -0.86 -1.36
C LEU A 334 -6.22 -1.95 -0.53
N TYR A 335 -6.85 -3.12 -0.41
CA TYR A 335 -6.40 -4.20 0.47
C TYR A 335 -5.64 -5.32 -0.25
N SER A 336 -5.54 -5.27 -1.57
CA SER A 336 -4.94 -6.34 -2.39
C SER A 336 -3.49 -6.65 -2.00
N VAL A 337 -2.69 -5.64 -1.63
CA VAL A 337 -1.29 -5.85 -1.20
C VAL A 337 -1.25 -6.63 0.13
N ALA A 338 -1.95 -6.16 1.15
CA ALA A 338 -1.98 -6.84 2.46
C ALA A 338 -2.56 -8.26 2.36
N LYS A 339 -3.61 -8.46 1.53
CA LYS A 339 -4.18 -9.78 1.21
C LYS A 339 -3.15 -10.69 0.56
N GLY A 340 -2.40 -10.17 -0.42
CA GLY A 340 -1.36 -10.94 -1.11
C GLY A 340 -0.20 -11.31 -0.19
N CYS A 341 0.22 -10.41 0.69
CA CYS A 341 1.19 -10.71 1.74
C CYS A 341 0.71 -11.86 2.64
N LEU A 342 -0.56 -11.83 3.09
CA LEU A 342 -1.14 -12.92 3.88
C LEU A 342 -1.14 -14.24 3.12
N LEU A 343 -1.58 -14.25 1.86
CA LEU A 343 -1.60 -15.46 1.03
C LEU A 343 -0.20 -16.03 0.79
N ALA A 344 0.80 -15.15 0.60
CA ALA A 344 2.20 -15.58 0.53
C ALA A 344 2.65 -16.25 1.83
N ALA A 345 2.31 -15.67 2.99
CA ALA A 345 2.65 -16.24 4.29
C ALA A 345 1.96 -17.58 4.55
N GLU A 346 0.66 -17.72 4.21
CA GLU A 346 -0.08 -18.99 4.34
C GLU A 346 0.51 -20.13 3.50
N ASN A 347 1.11 -19.81 2.34
CA ASN A 347 1.69 -20.78 1.40
C ASN A 347 3.20 -20.95 1.56
N ALA A 348 3.86 -20.19 2.42
CA ALA A 348 5.28 -20.37 2.71
C ALA A 348 5.54 -21.74 3.41
N LYS A 349 6.58 -22.42 2.93
CA LYS A 349 7.01 -23.72 3.47
C LYS A 349 7.82 -23.56 4.76
#